data_012d21b95f4ba4420b36f3020242519c
#
_entry.id   012d21b95f4ba4420b36f3020242519c
#
_cell.length_a   1.000
_cell.length_b   1.000
_cell.length_c   1.000
_cell.angle_alpha   90.00
_cell.angle_beta   90.00
_cell.angle_gamma   90.00
#
_symmetry.space_group_name_H-M   'P 1'
#
loop_
_entity.id
_entity.type
_entity.pdbx_description
1 polymer ?
#
loop_
_entity_poly.entity_id
_entity_poly.type
_entity_poly.pdbx_seq_one_letter_code
_entity_poly.pdbx_strand_id
1 'polypeptide(L)'
;MPGSNTDAGTGDGGVLTLAAVPIGRADDASARLVAELARASLIAAEDTRRVRWLASSLNIELKARVVSYYDAVEARRTAELLGELQAGRDILLVTDAGTPGISDPGYRLVSAAAAAGLRVTALPGPSAVTTALAVSGLPTDRFSFEGFPPRGQGERARRFAELATDRRTQVFFEAGRRLAATLAGLAASHGEDRPAVVCRELTKTHEEIKRGTLAELADWAVLVSEADPRATPKGKKKPGSGAVRGEITLVVAGAARRSRRPGPDGRVPGRDDLSSLIGPLPPLP
;
A
#
# COMPACT_ATOMS: atom_id res chain seq x y z
N MET A 1 34.06 -16.51 -4.25
CA MET A 1 34.55 -15.43 -3.37
C MET A 1 33.37 -14.55 -3.00
N PRO A 2 32.80 -14.59 -1.79
CA PRO A 2 31.79 -13.63 -1.38
C PRO A 2 32.49 -12.35 -0.95
N GLY A 3 32.26 -11.27 -1.70
CA GLY A 3 32.74 -9.95 -1.40
C GLY A 3 32.18 -9.43 -0.08
N SER A 4 33.08 -9.21 0.88
CA SER A 4 32.77 -8.49 2.11
C SER A 4 32.49 -7.03 1.78
N ASN A 5 31.20 -6.69 1.73
CA ASN A 5 30.76 -5.29 1.65
C ASN A 5 30.76 -4.72 3.07
N THR A 6 31.94 -4.35 3.55
CA THR A 6 32.14 -3.54 4.75
C THR A 6 32.07 -2.08 4.33
N ASP A 7 30.85 -1.56 4.15
CA ASP A 7 30.64 -0.13 4.18
C ASP A 7 30.29 0.26 5.63
N ALA A 8 31.34 0.50 6.38
CA ALA A 8 31.31 0.95 7.75
C ALA A 8 30.98 2.45 7.77
N GLY A 9 29.70 2.78 7.89
CA GLY A 9 29.31 4.04 8.50
C GLY A 9 29.73 3.99 9.96
N THR A 10 30.86 4.60 10.28
CA THR A 10 31.39 4.76 11.64
C THR A 10 30.60 5.83 12.39
N GLY A 11 29.39 5.48 12.81
CA GLY A 11 28.65 6.26 13.79
C GLY A 11 28.43 5.38 15.00
N ASP A 12 28.81 5.86 16.20
CA ASP A 12 28.57 5.21 17.50
C ASP A 12 27.08 5.03 17.82
N GLY A 13 26.17 5.24 16.87
CA GLY A 13 24.72 5.21 17.03
C GLY A 13 24.11 3.85 16.68
N GLY A 14 22.91 3.61 17.23
CA GLY A 14 22.07 2.45 16.92
C GLY A 14 21.48 2.51 15.50
N VAL A 15 20.94 1.40 15.06
CA VAL A 15 20.33 1.22 13.73
C VAL A 15 18.80 1.33 13.83
N LEU A 16 18.22 2.18 12.97
CA LEU A 16 16.77 2.17 12.75
C LEU A 16 16.44 1.16 11.64
N THR A 17 15.76 0.08 12.00
CA THR A 17 15.28 -0.93 11.06
C THR A 17 13.78 -0.82 10.86
N LEU A 18 13.34 -0.50 9.64
CA LEU A 18 11.93 -0.56 9.26
C LEU A 18 11.61 -1.98 8.82
N ALA A 19 10.59 -2.60 9.40
CA ALA A 19 10.23 -3.96 9.03
C ALA A 19 8.84 -4.03 8.42
N ALA A 20 8.74 -4.49 7.17
CA ALA A 20 7.47 -4.81 6.57
C ALA A 20 6.85 -6.03 7.27
N VAL A 21 5.58 -5.91 7.64
CA VAL A 21 4.80 -6.95 8.32
C VAL A 21 3.70 -7.50 7.39
N PRO A 22 3.14 -8.68 7.67
CA PRO A 22 2.04 -9.25 6.90
C PRO A 22 0.85 -8.30 6.75
N ILE A 23 0.21 -8.33 5.58
CA ILE A 23 -1.01 -7.55 5.29
C ILE A 23 -2.29 -8.34 5.53
N GLY A 24 -2.18 -9.63 5.81
CA GLY A 24 -3.32 -10.52 6.07
C GLY A 24 -2.90 -11.80 6.76
N ARG A 25 -2.12 -12.65 6.10
CA ARG A 25 -1.67 -13.95 6.64
C ARG A 25 -0.35 -13.78 7.39
N ALA A 26 -0.29 -14.30 8.61
CA ALA A 26 0.97 -14.30 9.39
C ALA A 26 2.10 -15.06 8.67
N ASP A 27 1.78 -16.07 7.88
CA ASP A 27 2.72 -16.89 7.11
C ASP A 27 3.48 -16.08 6.03
N ASP A 28 2.99 -14.90 5.66
CA ASP A 28 3.69 -13.98 4.75
C ASP A 28 4.85 -13.24 5.44
N ALA A 29 5.08 -13.48 6.73
CA ALA A 29 6.20 -12.90 7.46
C ALA A 29 7.53 -13.42 6.92
N SER A 30 8.45 -12.50 6.58
CA SER A 30 9.78 -12.91 6.14
C SER A 30 10.57 -13.55 7.29
N ALA A 31 11.46 -14.51 6.97
CA ALA A 31 12.34 -15.11 7.97
C ALA A 31 13.18 -14.07 8.73
N ARG A 32 13.55 -12.97 8.04
CA ARG A 32 14.28 -11.86 8.67
C ARG A 32 13.42 -11.08 9.66
N LEU A 33 12.12 -10.87 9.37
CA LEU A 33 11.19 -10.26 10.33
C LEU A 33 11.06 -11.12 11.59
N VAL A 34 10.90 -12.45 11.42
CA VAL A 34 10.80 -13.40 12.53
C VAL A 34 12.05 -13.31 13.42
N ALA A 35 13.25 -13.34 12.83
CA ALA A 35 14.49 -13.22 13.55
C ALA A 35 14.64 -11.88 14.28
N GLU A 36 14.23 -10.76 13.64
CA GLU A 36 14.31 -9.44 14.25
C GLU A 36 13.33 -9.27 15.42
N LEU A 37 12.09 -9.74 15.29
CA LEU A 37 11.12 -9.71 16.38
C LEU A 37 11.63 -10.49 17.62
N ALA A 38 12.31 -11.60 17.40
CA ALA A 38 12.85 -12.43 18.50
C ALA A 38 14.03 -11.79 19.23
N ARG A 39 14.88 -11.00 18.53
CA ARG A 39 16.12 -10.44 19.07
C ARG A 39 16.07 -8.96 19.44
N ALA A 40 15.08 -8.21 18.92
CA ALA A 40 14.97 -6.78 19.16
C ALA A 40 14.91 -6.48 20.67
N SER A 41 15.57 -5.40 21.07
CA SER A 41 15.51 -4.87 22.44
C SER A 41 14.46 -3.77 22.58
N LEU A 42 14.23 -3.00 21.51
CA LEU A 42 13.25 -1.92 21.44
C LEU A 42 12.47 -1.99 20.12
N ILE A 43 11.14 -2.07 20.23
CA ILE A 43 10.22 -2.05 19.09
C ILE A 43 9.33 -0.82 19.19
N ALA A 44 9.35 0.02 18.16
CA ALA A 44 8.39 1.08 17.96
C ALA A 44 7.25 0.52 17.07
N ALA A 45 6.03 0.45 17.59
CA ALA A 45 4.88 -0.15 16.92
C ALA A 45 3.70 0.82 16.83
N GLU A 46 2.99 0.83 15.72
CA GLU A 46 1.77 1.62 15.55
C GLU A 46 0.72 1.22 16.59
N ASP A 47 0.32 -0.05 16.66
CA ASP A 47 -0.44 -0.64 17.75
C ASP A 47 0.36 -1.76 18.44
N THR A 48 0.72 -1.53 19.71
CA THR A 48 1.51 -2.51 20.50
C THR A 48 0.80 -3.85 20.71
N ARG A 49 -0.54 -3.87 20.58
CA ARG A 49 -1.33 -5.12 20.67
C ARG A 49 -1.17 -5.95 19.40
N ARG A 50 -1.13 -5.29 18.24
CA ARG A 50 -0.99 -5.96 16.95
C ARG A 50 0.37 -6.63 16.78
N VAL A 51 1.46 -5.95 17.16
CA VAL A 51 2.78 -6.57 17.11
C VAL A 51 2.90 -7.76 18.07
N ARG A 52 2.28 -7.69 19.27
CA ARG A 52 2.24 -8.85 20.20
C ARG A 52 1.42 -10.00 19.63
N TRP A 53 0.28 -9.69 19.00
CA TRP A 53 -0.53 -10.71 18.33
C TRP A 53 0.24 -11.36 17.17
N LEU A 54 0.93 -10.57 16.34
CA LEU A 54 1.76 -11.10 15.25
C LEU A 54 2.86 -12.01 15.78
N ALA A 55 3.60 -11.59 16.81
CA ALA A 55 4.64 -12.40 17.42
C ALA A 55 4.08 -13.72 17.97
N SER A 56 2.93 -13.67 18.68
CA SER A 56 2.24 -14.87 19.16
C SER A 56 1.82 -15.80 18.02
N SER A 57 1.31 -15.25 16.92
CA SER A 57 0.92 -16.03 15.73
C SER A 57 2.12 -16.71 15.04
N LEU A 58 3.31 -16.14 15.22
CA LEU A 58 4.57 -16.68 14.70
C LEU A 58 5.35 -17.52 15.73
N ASN A 59 4.74 -17.79 16.90
CA ASN A 59 5.36 -18.50 18.04
C ASN A 59 6.65 -17.81 18.54
N ILE A 60 6.67 -16.46 18.53
CA ILE A 60 7.80 -15.67 19.01
C ILE A 60 7.48 -15.09 20.39
N GLU A 61 8.36 -15.31 21.36
CA GLU A 61 8.36 -14.61 22.63
C GLU A 61 9.05 -13.25 22.46
N LEU A 62 8.28 -12.15 22.58
CA LEU A 62 8.83 -10.79 22.51
C LEU A 62 9.52 -10.43 23.82
N LYS A 63 10.84 -10.30 23.80
CA LYS A 63 11.66 -9.80 24.92
C LYS A 63 11.82 -8.28 24.88
N ALA A 64 11.46 -7.67 23.77
CA ALA A 64 11.60 -6.25 23.51
C ALA A 64 10.75 -5.37 24.43
N ARG A 65 11.25 -4.20 24.78
CA ARG A 65 10.42 -3.08 25.21
C ARG A 65 9.62 -2.58 24.00
N VAL A 66 8.29 -2.70 24.01
CA VAL A 66 7.42 -2.24 22.93
C VAL A 66 6.81 -0.90 23.29
N VAL A 67 6.99 0.10 22.42
CA VAL A 67 6.46 1.45 22.60
C VAL A 67 5.52 1.82 21.46
N SER A 68 4.48 2.61 21.74
CA SER A 68 3.54 3.07 20.71
C SER A 68 4.15 4.18 19.86
N TYR A 69 4.00 4.08 18.54
CA TYR A 69 4.43 5.07 17.56
C TYR A 69 3.39 5.21 16.46
N TYR A 70 2.43 6.12 16.63
CA TYR A 70 1.31 6.39 15.71
C TYR A 70 1.14 7.91 15.54
N ASP A 71 0.38 8.33 14.52
CA ASP A 71 0.28 9.73 14.06
C ASP A 71 0.18 10.76 15.20
N ALA A 72 -0.73 10.54 16.15
CA ALA A 72 -0.99 11.53 17.20
C ALA A 72 0.18 11.72 18.20
N VAL A 73 1.06 10.73 18.32
CA VAL A 73 2.23 10.78 19.22
C VAL A 73 3.56 10.84 18.47
N GLU A 74 3.53 10.70 17.15
CA GLU A 74 4.71 10.58 16.29
C GLU A 74 5.72 11.71 16.55
N ALA A 75 5.27 12.97 16.56
CA ALA A 75 6.16 14.12 16.76
C ALA A 75 6.95 14.07 18.08
N ARG A 76 6.26 13.81 19.20
CA ARG A 76 6.88 13.68 20.52
C ARG A 76 7.78 12.45 20.62
N ARG A 77 7.26 11.31 20.16
CA ARG A 77 7.95 10.03 20.24
C ARG A 77 9.18 9.97 19.36
N THR A 78 9.21 10.70 18.23
CA THR A 78 10.38 10.81 17.36
C THR A 78 11.60 11.35 18.13
N ALA A 79 11.45 12.38 18.97
CA ALA A 79 12.56 12.92 19.74
C ALA A 79 13.10 11.89 20.76
N GLU A 80 12.21 11.16 21.45
CA GLU A 80 12.60 10.11 22.39
C GLU A 80 13.37 8.96 21.68
N LEU A 81 12.83 8.47 20.55
CA LEU A 81 13.44 7.37 19.81
C LEU A 81 14.76 7.78 19.13
N LEU A 82 14.86 9.03 18.67
CA LEU A 82 16.12 9.57 18.15
C LEU A 82 17.21 9.56 19.22
N GLY A 83 16.87 9.95 20.46
CA GLY A 83 17.78 9.88 21.60
C GLY A 83 18.23 8.44 21.92
N GLU A 84 17.34 7.45 21.79
CA GLU A 84 17.66 6.04 21.93
C GLU A 84 18.69 5.59 20.87
N LEU A 85 18.45 5.97 19.59
CA LEU A 85 19.39 5.66 18.50
C LEU A 85 20.75 6.34 18.70
N GLN A 86 20.77 7.61 19.11
CA GLN A 86 22.01 8.33 19.40
C GLN A 86 22.80 7.73 20.58
N ALA A 87 22.08 7.08 21.52
CA ALA A 87 22.69 6.34 22.61
C ALA A 87 23.14 4.92 22.23
N GLY A 88 23.16 4.58 20.93
CA GLY A 88 23.62 3.29 20.42
C GLY A 88 22.59 2.16 20.50
N ARG A 89 21.33 2.45 20.80
CA ARG A 89 20.28 1.41 20.86
C ARG A 89 19.58 1.22 19.51
N ASP A 90 19.53 -0.02 19.05
CA ASP A 90 18.80 -0.40 17.84
C ASP A 90 17.29 -0.32 18.05
N ILE A 91 16.58 0.15 17.02
CA ILE A 91 15.11 0.23 17.03
C ILE A 91 14.55 -0.53 15.83
N LEU A 92 13.60 -1.42 16.11
CA LEU A 92 12.74 -2.04 15.10
C LEU A 92 11.44 -1.25 14.99
N LEU A 93 11.17 -0.62 13.85
CA LEU A 93 9.92 0.07 13.55
C LEU A 93 9.00 -0.85 12.77
N VAL A 94 7.79 -1.06 13.28
CA VAL A 94 6.73 -1.86 12.64
C VAL A 94 5.40 -1.10 12.64
N THR A 95 4.57 -1.34 11.64
CA THR A 95 3.21 -0.83 11.52
C THR A 95 2.19 -1.96 11.69
N ASP A 96 0.93 -1.63 11.64
CA ASP A 96 -0.15 -2.61 11.81
C ASP A 96 -0.23 -3.62 10.67
N ALA A 97 0.15 -3.19 9.45
CA ALA A 97 0.20 -4.02 8.24
C ALA A 97 1.11 -3.37 7.19
N GLY A 98 1.79 -4.16 6.38
CA GLY A 98 2.60 -3.65 5.27
C GLY A 98 3.91 -2.99 5.71
N THR A 99 4.31 -1.93 5.01
CA THR A 99 5.64 -1.30 5.13
C THR A 99 5.55 0.04 5.86
N PRO A 100 6.27 0.23 6.97
CA PRO A 100 6.31 1.50 7.70
C PRO A 100 6.63 2.70 6.80
N GLY A 101 5.95 3.84 7.03
CA GLY A 101 6.13 5.06 6.26
C GLY A 101 5.33 5.13 4.95
N ILE A 102 4.63 4.06 4.55
CA ILE A 102 3.79 4.02 3.34
C ILE A 102 2.31 4.08 3.74
N SER A 103 1.76 5.28 3.83
CA SER A 103 0.43 5.60 4.42
C SER A 103 0.31 5.30 5.92
N ASP A 104 1.42 5.00 6.55
CA ASP A 104 1.56 4.64 7.96
C ASP A 104 2.61 5.54 8.62
N PRO A 105 2.69 5.61 9.97
CA PRO A 105 3.71 6.36 10.67
C PRO A 105 5.12 5.82 10.36
N GLY A 106 6.13 6.69 10.44
CA GLY A 106 7.52 6.31 10.22
C GLY A 106 8.38 7.38 9.54
N TYR A 107 7.80 8.13 8.61
CA TYR A 107 8.53 9.15 7.84
C TYR A 107 9.34 10.12 8.73
N ARG A 108 8.73 10.62 9.81
CA ARG A 108 9.39 11.60 10.71
C ARG A 108 10.62 11.01 11.39
N LEU A 109 10.52 9.77 11.90
CA LEU A 109 11.65 9.11 12.55
C LEU A 109 12.77 8.78 11.56
N VAL A 110 12.42 8.30 10.37
CA VAL A 110 13.37 8.06 9.29
C VAL A 110 14.10 9.33 8.89
N SER A 111 13.36 10.42 8.68
CA SER A 111 13.92 11.73 8.31
C SER A 111 14.84 12.27 9.39
N ALA A 112 14.44 12.16 10.67
CA ALA A 112 15.26 12.62 11.81
C ALA A 112 16.52 11.78 11.98
N ALA A 113 16.44 10.45 11.87
CA ALA A 113 17.59 9.56 11.97
C ALA A 113 18.59 9.79 10.82
N ALA A 114 18.10 9.94 9.59
CA ALA A 114 18.94 10.23 8.42
C ALA A 114 19.62 11.60 8.55
N ALA A 115 18.89 12.64 9.01
CA ALA A 115 19.47 13.97 9.25
C ALA A 115 20.54 13.98 10.35
N ALA A 116 20.43 13.05 11.31
CA ALA A 116 21.43 12.85 12.38
C ALA A 116 22.61 11.95 11.95
N GLY A 117 22.67 11.50 10.69
CA GLY A 117 23.72 10.61 10.18
C GLY A 117 23.65 9.17 10.72
N LEU A 118 22.52 8.79 11.34
CA LEU A 118 22.34 7.45 11.89
C LEU A 118 21.97 6.45 10.78
N ARG A 119 22.34 5.21 10.99
CA ARG A 119 22.04 4.15 10.03
C ARG A 119 20.55 3.82 10.02
N VAL A 120 19.95 3.90 8.82
CA VAL A 120 18.57 3.47 8.56
C VAL A 120 18.61 2.32 7.56
N THR A 121 17.87 1.26 7.83
CA THR A 121 17.75 0.10 6.95
C THR A 121 16.32 -0.44 6.93
N ALA A 122 16.03 -1.36 6.02
CA ALA A 122 14.71 -1.98 5.92
C ALA A 122 14.80 -3.50 5.79
N LEU A 123 13.80 -4.17 6.34
CA LEU A 123 13.48 -5.57 6.04
C LEU A 123 12.36 -5.56 4.98
N PRO A 124 12.66 -5.90 3.72
CA PRO A 124 11.64 -5.98 2.69
C PRO A 124 10.62 -7.09 3.02
N GLY A 125 9.39 -6.87 2.61
CA GLY A 125 8.31 -7.82 2.84
C GLY A 125 7.00 -7.38 2.20
N PRO A 126 5.86 -7.84 2.71
CA PRO A 126 4.55 -7.59 2.13
C PRO A 126 4.22 -6.10 1.95
N SER A 127 3.55 -5.79 0.83
CA SER A 127 3.01 -4.47 0.53
C SER A 127 1.74 -4.60 -0.28
N ALA A 128 0.64 -4.02 0.19
CA ALA A 128 -0.63 -4.04 -0.52
C ALA A 128 -0.56 -3.33 -1.88
N VAL A 129 0.31 -2.32 -2.04
CA VAL A 129 0.54 -1.59 -3.29
C VAL A 129 1.08 -2.52 -4.38
N THR A 130 2.20 -3.17 -4.12
CA THR A 130 2.86 -4.05 -5.09
C THR A 130 2.08 -5.34 -5.30
N THR A 131 1.44 -5.88 -4.24
CA THR A 131 0.58 -7.06 -4.35
C THR A 131 -0.62 -6.78 -5.26
N ALA A 132 -1.32 -5.66 -5.07
CA ALA A 132 -2.44 -5.26 -5.91
C ALA A 132 -2.01 -5.04 -7.37
N LEU A 133 -0.88 -4.37 -7.62
CA LEU A 133 -0.32 -4.20 -8.97
C LEU A 133 -0.04 -5.55 -9.64
N ALA A 134 0.62 -6.46 -8.94
CA ALA A 134 1.00 -7.78 -9.48
C ALA A 134 -0.22 -8.61 -9.93
N VAL A 135 -1.33 -8.52 -9.19
CA VAL A 135 -2.56 -9.28 -9.49
C VAL A 135 -3.56 -8.50 -10.35
N SER A 136 -3.33 -7.22 -10.62
CA SER A 136 -4.30 -6.37 -11.33
C SER A 136 -4.49 -6.76 -12.79
N GLY A 137 -3.42 -7.14 -13.50
CA GLY A 137 -3.40 -7.30 -14.95
C GLY A 137 -3.35 -5.97 -15.72
N LEU A 138 -3.12 -4.84 -15.02
CA LEU A 138 -2.87 -3.53 -15.62
C LEU A 138 -1.36 -3.30 -15.79
N PRO A 139 -0.92 -2.40 -16.70
CA PRO A 139 0.50 -2.08 -16.87
C PRO A 139 1.17 -1.67 -15.56
N THR A 140 2.32 -2.25 -15.24
CA THR A 140 3.04 -2.03 -13.98
C THR A 140 4.42 -1.39 -14.15
N ASP A 141 4.84 -1.13 -15.38
CA ASP A 141 6.12 -0.51 -15.74
C ASP A 141 6.26 0.89 -15.15
N ARG A 142 5.15 1.62 -15.07
CA ARG A 142 5.08 2.96 -14.47
C ARG A 142 3.78 3.11 -13.72
N PHE A 143 3.86 3.38 -12.42
CA PHE A 143 2.69 3.61 -11.57
C PHE A 143 2.92 4.78 -10.62
N SER A 144 1.84 5.29 -10.05
CA SER A 144 1.85 6.22 -8.93
C SER A 144 1.02 5.68 -7.78
N PHE A 145 1.52 5.85 -6.56
CA PHE A 145 0.77 5.57 -5.35
C PHE A 145 0.21 6.89 -4.81
N GLU A 146 -1.11 6.96 -4.72
CA GLU A 146 -1.84 8.18 -4.37
C GLU A 146 -2.35 8.20 -2.93
N GLY A 147 -2.12 7.11 -2.18
CA GLY A 147 -2.60 6.97 -0.81
C GLY A 147 -4.13 6.94 -0.71
N PHE A 148 -4.68 7.48 0.38
CA PHE A 148 -6.12 7.59 0.58
C PHE A 148 -6.66 8.87 -0.08
N PRO A 149 -7.70 8.79 -0.94
CA PRO A 149 -8.35 9.95 -1.50
C PRO A 149 -8.93 10.87 -0.41
N PRO A 150 -8.94 12.20 -0.63
CA PRO A 150 -9.48 13.17 0.31
C PRO A 150 -10.89 12.82 0.78
N ARG A 151 -11.20 13.09 2.05
CA ARG A 151 -12.54 12.81 2.62
C ARG A 151 -13.59 13.76 2.09
N GLY A 152 -13.23 15.04 1.88
CA GLY A 152 -14.09 16.08 1.35
C GLY A 152 -14.41 15.83 -0.12
N GLN A 153 -15.70 15.87 -0.51
CA GLN A 153 -16.14 15.59 -1.88
C GLN A 153 -15.50 16.52 -2.90
N GLY A 154 -15.47 17.83 -2.62
CA GLY A 154 -14.89 18.82 -3.54
C GLY A 154 -13.38 18.69 -3.71
N GLU A 155 -12.66 18.42 -2.61
CA GLU A 155 -11.22 18.19 -2.64
C GLU A 155 -10.88 16.89 -3.39
N ARG A 156 -11.64 15.82 -3.14
CA ARG A 156 -11.52 14.55 -3.84
C ARG A 156 -11.76 14.70 -5.34
N ALA A 157 -12.80 15.45 -5.74
CA ALA A 157 -13.09 15.70 -7.16
C ALA A 157 -11.96 16.48 -7.85
N ARG A 158 -11.38 17.51 -7.20
CA ARG A 158 -10.21 18.22 -7.71
C ARG A 158 -9.02 17.29 -7.88
N ARG A 159 -8.71 16.48 -6.85
CA ARG A 159 -7.59 15.53 -6.91
C ARG A 159 -7.76 14.55 -8.07
N PHE A 160 -8.96 14.00 -8.25
CA PHE A 160 -9.22 13.08 -9.35
C PHE A 160 -9.10 13.75 -10.72
N ALA A 161 -9.56 15.01 -10.86
CA ALA A 161 -9.39 15.76 -12.10
C ALA A 161 -7.91 15.99 -12.46
N GLU A 162 -7.04 16.28 -11.47
CA GLU A 162 -5.59 16.39 -11.66
C GLU A 162 -4.97 15.08 -12.17
N LEU A 163 -5.44 13.95 -11.68
CA LEU A 163 -4.93 12.61 -12.00
C LEU A 163 -5.51 12.02 -13.31
N ALA A 164 -6.62 12.57 -13.81
CA ALA A 164 -7.38 12.00 -14.93
C ALA A 164 -6.58 11.81 -16.22
N THR A 165 -5.57 12.67 -16.45
CA THR A 165 -4.71 12.64 -17.63
C THR A 165 -3.36 11.95 -17.40
N ASP A 166 -3.08 11.52 -16.18
CA ASP A 166 -1.84 10.78 -15.89
C ASP A 166 -1.85 9.44 -16.63
N ARG A 167 -0.76 9.13 -17.28
CA ARG A 167 -0.58 7.93 -18.09
C ARG A 167 -0.05 6.74 -17.31
N ARG A 168 0.36 6.96 -16.07
CA ARG A 168 0.79 5.89 -15.16
C ARG A 168 -0.42 5.16 -14.59
N THR A 169 -0.27 3.89 -14.30
CA THR A 169 -1.23 3.17 -13.46
C THR A 169 -1.26 3.79 -12.08
N GLN A 170 -2.45 4.04 -11.55
CA GLN A 170 -2.65 4.73 -10.27
C GLN A 170 -3.11 3.72 -9.21
N VAL A 171 -2.54 3.79 -8.02
CA VAL A 171 -2.90 2.91 -6.91
C VAL A 171 -3.39 3.77 -5.75
N PHE A 172 -4.58 3.42 -5.22
CA PHE A 172 -5.18 4.10 -4.09
C PHE A 172 -5.46 3.10 -2.97
N PHE A 173 -5.33 3.53 -1.73
CA PHE A 173 -5.96 2.86 -0.61
C PHE A 173 -7.35 3.45 -0.38
N GLU A 174 -8.32 2.61 0.01
CA GLU A 174 -9.64 3.11 0.32
C GLU A 174 -10.31 2.29 1.43
N ALA A 175 -11.12 2.95 2.21
CA ALA A 175 -11.98 2.28 3.17
C ALA A 175 -13.24 1.75 2.47
N GLY A 176 -13.62 0.51 2.75
CA GLY A 176 -14.73 -0.13 2.05
C GLY A 176 -16.03 0.70 2.02
N ARG A 177 -16.36 1.40 3.13
CA ARG A 177 -17.54 2.28 3.20
C ARG A 177 -17.50 3.48 2.23
N ARG A 178 -16.36 3.83 1.68
CA ARG A 178 -16.17 4.95 0.75
C ARG A 178 -16.03 4.50 -0.70
N LEU A 179 -15.85 3.19 -0.92
CA LEU A 179 -15.48 2.61 -2.22
C LEU A 179 -16.43 3.03 -3.33
N ALA A 180 -17.76 2.90 -3.16
CA ALA A 180 -18.74 3.27 -4.17
C ALA A 180 -18.61 4.76 -4.58
N ALA A 181 -18.51 5.66 -3.60
CA ALA A 181 -18.36 7.09 -3.86
C ALA A 181 -17.02 7.44 -4.51
N THR A 182 -15.96 6.71 -4.19
CA THR A 182 -14.64 6.88 -4.79
C THR A 182 -14.63 6.41 -6.24
N LEU A 183 -15.19 5.22 -6.53
CA LEU A 183 -15.31 4.71 -7.89
C LEU A 183 -16.17 5.60 -8.78
N ALA A 184 -17.32 6.07 -8.29
CA ALA A 184 -18.16 7.03 -9.02
C ALA A 184 -17.42 8.35 -9.32
N GLY A 185 -16.64 8.88 -8.36
CA GLY A 185 -15.84 10.08 -8.56
C GLY A 185 -14.71 9.88 -9.57
N LEU A 186 -14.07 8.72 -9.56
CA LEU A 186 -13.06 8.35 -10.56
C LEU A 186 -13.70 8.17 -11.95
N ALA A 187 -14.86 7.50 -12.06
CA ALA A 187 -15.57 7.36 -13.32
C ALA A 187 -15.92 8.73 -13.95
N ALA A 188 -16.41 9.66 -13.13
CA ALA A 188 -16.75 11.01 -13.58
C ALA A 188 -15.54 11.81 -14.09
N SER A 189 -14.33 11.57 -13.56
CA SER A 189 -13.13 12.32 -13.91
C SER A 189 -12.25 11.62 -14.95
N HIS A 190 -12.09 10.30 -14.85
CA HIS A 190 -11.19 9.50 -15.70
C HIS A 190 -11.90 8.90 -16.93
N GLY A 191 -13.24 8.91 -16.94
CA GLY A 191 -14.10 8.24 -17.92
C GLY A 191 -14.62 6.90 -17.39
N GLU A 192 -15.88 6.62 -17.71
CA GLU A 192 -16.62 5.43 -17.27
C GLU A 192 -15.98 4.12 -17.73
N ASP A 193 -15.42 4.12 -18.95
CA ASP A 193 -14.79 2.95 -19.58
C ASP A 193 -13.34 2.71 -19.09
N ARG A 194 -12.81 3.51 -18.19
CA ARG A 194 -11.45 3.37 -17.68
C ARG A 194 -11.29 2.04 -16.95
N PRO A 195 -10.37 1.15 -17.38
CA PRO A 195 -10.13 -0.12 -16.68
C PRO A 195 -9.64 0.13 -15.25
N ALA A 196 -10.18 -0.65 -14.32
CA ALA A 196 -9.77 -0.62 -12.93
C ALA A 196 -9.92 -1.99 -12.27
N VAL A 197 -9.31 -2.13 -11.09
CA VAL A 197 -9.33 -3.36 -10.30
C VAL A 197 -9.50 -3.00 -8.83
N VAL A 198 -10.51 -3.57 -8.20
CA VAL A 198 -10.69 -3.52 -6.75
C VAL A 198 -10.06 -4.78 -6.15
N CYS A 199 -9.01 -4.61 -5.36
CA CYS A 199 -8.40 -5.67 -4.57
C CYS A 199 -8.88 -5.48 -3.11
N ARG A 200 -9.69 -6.41 -2.63
CA ARG A 200 -10.28 -6.39 -1.28
C ARG A 200 -9.68 -7.49 -0.44
N GLU A 201 -9.31 -7.19 0.80
CA GLU A 201 -8.82 -8.16 1.79
C GLU A 201 -7.69 -9.03 1.25
N LEU A 202 -6.72 -8.42 0.55
CA LEU A 202 -5.56 -9.12 -0.03
C LEU A 202 -4.88 -10.02 1.01
N THR A 203 -4.57 -11.24 0.62
CA THR A 203 -3.98 -12.33 1.40
C THR A 203 -4.84 -12.87 2.56
N LYS A 204 -6.03 -12.31 2.80
CA LYS A 204 -6.94 -12.74 3.88
C LYS A 204 -7.94 -13.78 3.37
N THR A 205 -8.68 -14.39 4.31
CA THR A 205 -9.68 -15.46 4.01
C THR A 205 -10.76 -15.03 3.01
N HIS A 206 -11.08 -13.73 2.97
CA HIS A 206 -12.10 -13.18 2.08
C HIS A 206 -11.50 -12.29 0.99
N GLU A 207 -10.32 -12.69 0.50
CA GLU A 207 -9.69 -12.03 -0.63
C GLU A 207 -10.60 -12.02 -1.86
N GLU A 208 -10.75 -10.85 -2.48
CA GLU A 208 -11.51 -10.67 -3.71
C GLU A 208 -10.79 -9.71 -4.63
N ILE A 209 -10.62 -10.11 -5.89
CA ILE A 209 -10.00 -9.30 -6.95
C ILE A 209 -11.02 -9.12 -8.06
N LYS A 210 -11.67 -7.96 -8.07
CA LYS A 210 -12.73 -7.61 -9.03
C LYS A 210 -12.19 -6.66 -10.09
N ARG A 211 -12.23 -7.10 -11.33
CA ARG A 211 -11.80 -6.33 -12.51
C ARG A 211 -13.01 -5.84 -13.28
N GLY A 212 -12.91 -4.67 -13.91
CA GLY A 212 -13.93 -4.09 -14.76
C GLY A 212 -13.60 -2.66 -15.15
N THR A 213 -14.54 -1.98 -15.75
CA THR A 213 -14.50 -0.53 -15.93
C THR A 213 -14.85 0.19 -14.63
N LEU A 214 -14.50 1.48 -14.53
CA LEU A 214 -14.87 2.27 -13.34
C LEU A 214 -16.38 2.31 -13.13
N ALA A 215 -17.20 2.37 -14.21
CA ALA A 215 -18.65 2.33 -14.10
C ALA A 215 -19.16 0.99 -13.56
N GLU A 216 -18.73 -0.13 -14.14
CA GLU A 216 -19.12 -1.47 -13.69
C GLU A 216 -18.76 -1.73 -12.23
N LEU A 217 -17.56 -1.27 -11.82
CA LEU A 217 -17.11 -1.43 -10.44
C LEU A 217 -17.86 -0.51 -9.48
N ALA A 218 -18.28 0.69 -9.91
CA ALA A 218 -19.10 1.58 -9.11
C ALA A 218 -20.47 0.97 -8.84
N ASP A 219 -21.12 0.43 -9.87
CA ASP A 219 -22.42 -0.25 -9.76
C ASP A 219 -22.32 -1.50 -8.86
N TRP A 220 -21.27 -2.32 -9.07
CA TRP A 220 -21.01 -3.47 -8.22
C TRP A 220 -20.82 -3.08 -6.75
N ALA A 221 -20.08 -2.00 -6.47
CA ALA A 221 -19.83 -1.57 -5.09
C ALA A 221 -21.11 -1.09 -4.40
N VAL A 222 -22.04 -0.49 -5.14
CA VAL A 222 -23.39 -0.14 -4.63
C VAL A 222 -24.18 -1.40 -4.29
N LEU A 223 -24.24 -2.36 -5.20
CA LEU A 223 -24.99 -3.62 -5.00
C LEU A 223 -24.47 -4.41 -3.80
N VAL A 224 -23.16 -4.56 -3.66
CA VAL A 224 -22.55 -5.26 -2.51
C VAL A 224 -22.80 -4.52 -1.20
N SER A 225 -22.80 -3.18 -1.24
CA SER A 225 -23.11 -2.36 -0.07
C SER A 225 -24.57 -2.53 0.39
N GLU A 226 -25.49 -2.73 -0.53
CA GLU A 226 -26.91 -2.94 -0.22
C GLU A 226 -27.23 -4.37 0.26
N ALA A 227 -26.44 -5.33 -0.20
CA ALA A 227 -26.64 -6.75 0.13
C ALA A 227 -26.12 -7.15 1.53
N ASP A 228 -25.33 -6.33 2.22
CA ASP A 228 -24.86 -6.67 3.58
C ASP A 228 -25.96 -6.40 4.64
N PRO A 229 -26.60 -7.44 5.18
CA PRO A 229 -27.70 -7.29 6.15
C PRO A 229 -27.27 -6.65 7.48
N ARG A 230 -25.97 -6.60 7.76
CA ARG A 230 -25.37 -6.01 8.96
C ARG A 230 -24.96 -4.55 8.77
N ALA A 231 -25.06 -4.04 7.55
CA ALA A 231 -24.73 -2.65 7.22
C ALA A 231 -25.85 -1.66 7.64
N THR A 232 -26.98 -2.14 8.16
CA THR A 232 -28.11 -1.30 8.55
C THR A 232 -28.23 -1.24 10.07
N PRO A 233 -28.05 -0.06 10.72
CA PRO A 233 -28.59 0.16 12.06
C PRO A 233 -30.13 -0.02 12.02
N LYS A 234 -30.69 -0.74 12.99
CA LYS A 234 -32.13 -0.88 13.14
C LYS A 234 -32.82 0.51 13.09
N GLY A 235 -33.55 0.80 12.03
CA GLY A 235 -34.36 1.98 11.91
C GLY A 235 -33.91 3.03 10.89
N LYS A 236 -34.54 3.03 9.72
CA LYS A 236 -34.45 3.96 8.57
C LYS A 236 -33.34 3.65 7.57
N LYS A 237 -33.69 2.84 6.58
CA LYS A 237 -32.89 2.65 5.35
C LYS A 237 -32.82 3.95 4.57
N LYS A 238 -31.61 4.54 4.46
CA LYS A 238 -31.29 5.39 3.30
C LYS A 238 -30.74 4.46 2.22
N PRO A 239 -31.17 4.57 0.95
CA PRO A 239 -30.52 3.86 -0.16
C PRO A 239 -29.02 4.16 -0.15
N GLY A 240 -28.16 3.14 -0.26
CA GLY A 240 -26.71 3.29 -0.24
C GLY A 240 -26.05 3.37 1.15
N SER A 241 -26.75 3.02 2.24
CA SER A 241 -26.18 3.03 3.60
C SER A 241 -25.40 1.76 3.98
N GLY A 242 -25.36 0.77 3.11
CA GLY A 242 -24.48 -0.40 3.23
C GLY A 242 -23.03 -0.04 2.96
N ALA A 243 -22.09 -0.78 3.52
CA ALA A 243 -20.67 -0.58 3.27
C ALA A 243 -20.00 -1.88 2.84
N VAL A 244 -19.23 -1.83 1.75
CA VAL A 244 -18.25 -2.87 1.46
C VAL A 244 -17.30 -2.95 2.65
N ARG A 245 -17.08 -4.14 3.20
CA ARG A 245 -16.19 -4.34 4.35
C ARG A 245 -14.79 -4.68 3.90
N GLY A 246 -13.85 -4.38 4.76
CA GLY A 246 -12.44 -4.73 4.60
C GLY A 246 -11.59 -3.61 4.05
N GLU A 247 -10.33 -3.91 3.92
CA GLU A 247 -9.31 -3.03 3.37
C GLU A 247 -9.29 -3.16 1.85
N ILE A 248 -9.22 -2.01 1.18
CA ILE A 248 -9.27 -1.94 -0.28
C ILE A 248 -7.99 -1.31 -0.82
N THR A 249 -7.41 -1.97 -1.80
CA THR A 249 -6.44 -1.37 -2.72
C THR A 249 -7.07 -1.30 -4.10
N LEU A 250 -7.24 -0.08 -4.61
CA LEU A 250 -7.81 0.18 -5.93
C LEU A 250 -6.68 0.46 -6.92
N VAL A 251 -6.68 -0.22 -8.06
CA VAL A 251 -5.73 0.00 -9.15
C VAL A 251 -6.51 0.51 -10.36
N VAL A 252 -6.10 1.65 -10.91
CA VAL A 252 -6.79 2.31 -12.04
C VAL A 252 -5.80 2.47 -13.18
N ALA A 253 -6.19 2.09 -14.38
CA ALA A 253 -5.35 2.25 -15.56
C ALA A 253 -5.04 3.73 -15.83
N GLY A 254 -3.83 4.03 -16.29
CA GLY A 254 -3.45 5.35 -16.75
C GLY A 254 -4.25 5.79 -17.98
N ALA A 255 -4.19 7.10 -18.30
CA ALA A 255 -4.83 7.64 -19.49
C ALA A 255 -4.26 6.98 -20.76
N ALA A 256 -5.14 6.56 -21.65
CA ALA A 256 -4.73 6.03 -22.95
C ALA A 256 -3.91 7.09 -23.73
N ARG A 257 -2.96 6.62 -24.55
CA ARG A 257 -2.35 7.48 -25.55
C ARG A 257 -3.47 8.00 -26.45
N ARG A 258 -3.62 9.33 -26.56
CA ARG A 258 -4.43 9.85 -27.65
C ARG A 258 -3.88 9.24 -28.95
N SER A 259 -4.67 8.38 -29.60
CA SER A 259 -4.34 7.94 -30.95
C SER A 259 -4.11 9.21 -31.77
N ARG A 260 -2.94 9.36 -32.39
CA ARG A 260 -2.78 10.40 -33.40
C ARG A 260 -3.95 10.19 -34.37
N ARG A 261 -4.71 11.27 -34.64
CA ARG A 261 -5.68 11.26 -35.72
C ARG A 261 -4.98 10.64 -36.93
N PRO A 262 -5.65 9.77 -37.68
CA PRO A 262 -5.10 9.28 -38.93
C PRO A 262 -4.58 10.47 -39.74
N GLY A 263 -3.39 10.38 -40.28
CA GLY A 263 -2.89 11.35 -41.21
C GLY A 263 -3.86 11.48 -42.42
N PRO A 264 -3.77 12.50 -43.24
CA PRO A 264 -4.67 12.71 -44.38
C PRO A 264 -4.68 11.54 -45.39
N ASP A 265 -3.82 10.55 -45.24
CA ASP A 265 -3.69 9.34 -46.03
C ASP A 265 -4.48 8.13 -45.46
N GLY A 266 -5.26 8.30 -44.38
CA GLY A 266 -6.18 7.26 -43.88
C GLY A 266 -5.53 5.98 -43.35
N ARG A 267 -4.19 5.90 -43.27
CA ARG A 267 -3.49 4.75 -42.72
C ARG A 267 -3.49 4.80 -41.21
N VAL A 268 -4.29 3.92 -40.59
CA VAL A 268 -4.13 3.56 -39.18
C VAL A 268 -2.87 2.66 -39.11
N PRO A 269 -1.84 3.02 -38.30
CA PRO A 269 -0.76 2.08 -38.02
C PRO A 269 -1.42 0.82 -37.45
N GLY A 270 -1.16 -0.34 -38.08
CA GLY A 270 -1.71 -1.63 -37.66
C GLY A 270 -1.50 -1.84 -36.15
N ARG A 271 -2.42 -2.60 -35.56
CA ARG A 271 -2.18 -3.22 -34.23
C ARG A 271 -0.89 -4.02 -34.39
N ASP A 272 0.22 -3.42 -33.96
CA ASP A 272 1.49 -4.10 -33.97
C ASP A 272 1.34 -5.33 -33.09
N ASP A 273 1.51 -6.42 -33.75
CA ASP A 273 1.56 -7.79 -33.32
C ASP A 273 2.27 -7.89 -31.95
N LEU A 274 1.54 -8.27 -30.91
CA LEU A 274 2.07 -8.55 -29.58
C LEU A 274 3.18 -9.61 -29.61
N SER A 275 3.30 -10.36 -30.71
CA SER A 275 4.37 -11.34 -30.94
C SER A 275 5.76 -10.69 -31.08
N SER A 276 5.85 -9.41 -31.45
CA SER A 276 7.12 -8.70 -31.58
C SER A 276 7.67 -8.15 -30.26
N LEU A 277 6.88 -8.16 -29.18
CA LEU A 277 7.29 -7.68 -27.84
C LEU A 277 7.81 -8.79 -26.91
N ILE A 278 7.64 -10.04 -27.32
CA ILE A 278 8.15 -11.20 -26.58
C ILE A 278 9.39 -11.71 -27.32
N GLY A 279 10.52 -11.04 -27.09
CA GLY A 279 11.83 -11.63 -27.44
C GLY A 279 12.03 -12.94 -26.68
N PRO A 280 12.85 -13.88 -27.20
CA PRO A 280 13.12 -15.14 -26.52
C PRO A 280 13.67 -14.85 -25.12
N LEU A 281 13.03 -15.46 -24.11
CA LEU A 281 13.52 -15.40 -22.73
C LEU A 281 14.95 -15.93 -22.68
N PRO A 282 15.89 -15.25 -22.00
CA PRO A 282 17.23 -15.80 -21.78
C PRO A 282 17.12 -17.10 -20.98
N PRO A 283 18.00 -18.08 -21.19
CA PRO A 283 18.01 -19.30 -20.39
C PRO A 283 18.23 -18.94 -18.91
N LEU A 284 17.45 -19.56 -18.04
CA LEU A 284 17.62 -19.45 -16.58
C LEU A 284 19.00 -19.97 -16.18
N PRO A 285 19.64 -19.38 -15.19
CA PRO A 285 20.94 -19.80 -14.69
C PRO A 285 20.92 -21.19 -14.06
#